data_3ee6d1f3da60c4f2aaedf70e9f4b6e95
#
_entry.id   3ee6d1f3da60c4f2aaedf70e9f4b6e95
#
_cell.length_a   1.000
_cell.length_b   1.000
_cell.length_c   1.000
_cell.angle_alpha   90.00
_cell.angle_beta   90.00
_cell.angle_gamma   90.00
#
_symmetry.space_group_name_H-M   'P 1'
#
loop_
_entity.id
_entity.type
_entity.pdbx_description
1 polymer ?
#
loop_
_entity_poly.entity_id
_entity_poly.type
_entity_poly.pdbx_seq_one_letter_code
_entity_poly.pdbx_strand_id
1 'polypeptide(L)'
;MKVVSYNVNGVRAAMNKGLVAWLIKEDPDIVCLQEIKALEEQINISEFESIGFKYNFWYSATKKGYSGVAILSKHKPLHVEYGTGISYMDFEGRNIRLDFKDFSVMSLYLPSGTNLDRLEFKLKYMDCLLYTSPSPRDSSE
;
A
#
# COMPACT_ATOMS: atom_id res chain seq x y z
N MET A 1 -15.70 10.84 -4.00
CA MET A 1 -14.86 9.63 -3.87
C MET A 1 -14.37 9.50 -2.44
N LYS A 2 -14.47 8.30 -1.88
CA LYS A 2 -14.02 8.03 -0.51
C LYS A 2 -12.76 7.18 -0.55
N VAL A 3 -11.68 7.68 0.06
CA VAL A 3 -10.40 6.98 0.19
C VAL A 3 -10.14 6.76 1.68
N VAL A 4 -9.81 5.53 2.05
CA VAL A 4 -9.50 5.15 3.43
C VAL A 4 -8.05 4.66 3.49
N SER A 5 -7.33 5.04 4.53
CA SER A 5 -6.00 4.52 4.82
C SER A 5 -6.02 3.90 6.21
N TYR A 6 -5.53 2.66 6.31
CA TYR A 6 -5.60 1.92 7.56
C TYR A 6 -4.39 1.00 7.73
N ASN A 7 -3.68 1.16 8.84
CA ASN A 7 -2.63 0.23 9.24
C ASN A 7 -3.30 -0.96 9.92
N VAL A 8 -3.31 -2.10 9.24
CA VAL A 8 -4.05 -3.28 9.73
C VAL A 8 -3.27 -4.13 10.72
N ASN A 9 -1.96 -3.88 10.86
CA ASN A 9 -1.10 -4.66 11.75
C ASN A 9 -1.31 -6.18 11.59
N GLY A 10 -1.24 -6.63 10.34
CA GLY A 10 -1.53 -8.00 9.94
C GLY A 10 -2.91 -8.11 9.31
N VAL A 11 -2.97 -8.23 7.98
CA VAL A 11 -4.24 -8.26 7.26
C VAL A 11 -5.07 -9.49 7.59
N ARG A 12 -4.42 -10.65 7.82
CA ARG A 12 -5.13 -11.89 8.15
C ARG A 12 -5.84 -11.78 9.50
N ALA A 13 -5.16 -11.21 10.50
CA ALA A 13 -5.76 -10.97 11.81
C ALA A 13 -6.89 -9.95 11.72
N ALA A 14 -6.70 -8.89 10.94
CA ALA A 14 -7.72 -7.87 10.73
C ALA A 14 -8.98 -8.45 10.08
N MET A 15 -8.81 -9.34 9.09
CA MET A 15 -9.92 -10.03 8.43
C MET A 15 -10.70 -10.88 9.44
N ASN A 16 -10.02 -11.58 10.34
CA ASN A 16 -10.65 -12.37 11.39
C ASN A 16 -11.39 -11.50 12.41
N LYS A 17 -11.03 -10.24 12.53
CA LYS A 17 -11.66 -9.28 13.47
C LYS A 17 -12.74 -8.42 12.81
N GLY A 18 -13.11 -8.69 11.55
CA GLY A 18 -14.22 -8.01 10.90
C GLY A 18 -13.83 -6.93 9.90
N LEU A 19 -12.62 -6.94 9.37
CA LEU A 19 -12.18 -5.96 8.37
C LEU A 19 -13.15 -5.90 7.17
N VAL A 20 -13.54 -7.07 6.63
CA VAL A 20 -14.40 -7.12 5.46
C VAL A 20 -15.78 -6.51 5.75
N ALA A 21 -16.38 -6.84 6.91
CA ALA A 21 -17.64 -6.28 7.33
C ALA A 21 -17.55 -4.75 7.51
N TRP A 22 -16.44 -4.28 8.06
CA TRP A 22 -16.20 -2.85 8.23
C TRP A 22 -16.09 -2.14 6.89
N LEU A 23 -15.42 -2.76 5.91
CA LEU A 23 -15.30 -2.20 4.56
C LEU A 23 -16.65 -2.13 3.85
N ILE A 24 -17.51 -3.13 4.05
CA ILE A 24 -18.88 -3.09 3.50
C ILE A 24 -19.64 -1.89 4.07
N LYS A 25 -19.55 -1.69 5.37
CA LYS A 25 -20.26 -0.60 6.06
C LYS A 25 -19.74 0.77 5.63
N GLU A 26 -18.44 0.94 5.56
CA GLU A 26 -17.82 2.21 5.18
C GLU A 26 -17.97 2.51 3.70
N ASP A 27 -18.04 1.48 2.89
CA ASP A 27 -18.20 1.55 1.43
C ASP A 27 -17.23 2.53 0.74
N PRO A 28 -15.90 2.38 0.96
CA PRO A 28 -14.94 3.25 0.31
C PRO A 28 -14.71 2.85 -1.14
N ASP A 29 -14.26 3.80 -1.94
CA ASP A 29 -13.85 3.54 -3.32
C ASP A 29 -12.44 2.93 -3.38
N ILE A 30 -11.54 3.43 -2.54
CA ILE A 30 -10.14 3.01 -2.51
C ILE A 30 -9.71 2.84 -1.05
N VAL A 31 -8.98 1.76 -0.78
CA VAL A 31 -8.45 1.44 0.55
C VAL A 31 -6.95 1.24 0.47
N CYS A 32 -6.20 2.01 1.24
CA CYS A 32 -4.76 1.85 1.38
C CYS A 32 -4.49 1.11 2.69
N LEU A 33 -3.81 -0.03 2.61
CA LEU A 33 -3.48 -0.85 3.78
C LEU A 33 -1.96 -0.82 4.01
N GLN A 34 -1.57 -0.69 5.28
CA GLN A 34 -0.17 -0.78 5.68
C GLN A 34 0.00 -1.92 6.68
N GLU A 35 1.21 -2.44 6.77
CA GLU A 35 1.56 -3.58 7.62
C GLU A 35 0.67 -4.80 7.37
N ILE A 36 0.59 -5.23 6.11
CA ILE A 36 -0.20 -6.42 5.76
C ILE A 36 0.40 -7.69 6.37
N LYS A 37 1.72 -7.76 6.55
CA LYS A 37 2.45 -8.85 7.21
C LYS A 37 2.13 -10.23 6.67
N ALA A 38 1.91 -10.32 5.35
CA ALA A 38 1.56 -11.56 4.68
C ALA A 38 2.03 -11.54 3.24
N LEU A 39 2.28 -12.72 2.69
CA LEU A 39 2.48 -12.88 1.26
C LEU A 39 1.10 -12.96 0.59
N GLU A 40 1.02 -12.57 -0.67
CA GLU A 40 -0.25 -12.55 -1.40
C GLU A 40 -0.96 -13.90 -1.36
N GLU A 41 -0.21 -14.99 -1.52
CA GLU A 41 -0.76 -16.35 -1.50
C GLU A 41 -1.30 -16.78 -0.13
N GLN A 42 -0.99 -16.04 0.92
CA GLN A 42 -1.50 -16.32 2.27
C GLN A 42 -2.81 -15.59 2.58
N ILE A 43 -3.29 -14.78 1.65
CA ILE A 43 -4.45 -13.91 1.86
C ILE A 43 -5.62 -14.43 1.02
N ASN A 44 -6.80 -14.52 1.62
CA ASN A 44 -8.01 -14.85 0.88
C ASN A 44 -8.53 -13.60 0.15
N ILE A 45 -7.89 -13.29 -0.97
CA ILE A 45 -8.17 -12.08 -1.77
C ILE A 45 -9.60 -12.07 -2.29
N SER A 46 -10.18 -13.26 -2.53
CA SER A 46 -11.55 -13.37 -3.06
C SER A 46 -12.59 -12.71 -2.15
N GLU A 47 -12.33 -12.61 -0.84
CA GLU A 47 -13.24 -11.92 0.07
C GLU A 47 -13.31 -10.42 -0.24
N PHE A 48 -12.21 -9.81 -0.66
CA PHE A 48 -12.20 -8.41 -1.07
C PHE A 48 -12.82 -8.22 -2.45
N GLU A 49 -12.53 -9.13 -3.37
CA GLU A 49 -13.09 -9.08 -4.73
C GLU A 49 -14.61 -9.22 -4.70
N SER A 50 -15.13 -10.08 -3.84
CA SER A 50 -16.57 -10.33 -3.72
C SER A 50 -17.37 -9.12 -3.25
N ILE A 51 -16.73 -8.16 -2.56
CA ILE A 51 -17.39 -6.95 -2.09
C ILE A 51 -17.08 -5.72 -2.97
N GLY A 52 -16.50 -5.94 -4.14
CA GLY A 52 -16.33 -4.92 -5.16
C GLY A 52 -14.92 -4.45 -5.43
N PHE A 53 -13.94 -4.87 -4.64
CA PHE A 53 -12.55 -4.49 -4.86
C PHE A 53 -11.89 -5.39 -5.90
N LYS A 54 -12.32 -5.26 -7.13
CA LYS A 54 -11.84 -6.08 -8.25
C LYS A 54 -10.41 -5.76 -8.65
N TYR A 55 -9.94 -4.56 -8.34
CA TYR A 55 -8.59 -4.10 -8.63
C TYR A 55 -7.84 -3.99 -7.32
N ASN A 56 -7.09 -5.03 -6.98
CA ASN A 56 -6.36 -5.07 -5.72
C ASN A 56 -4.89 -5.38 -5.99
N PHE A 57 -4.01 -4.70 -5.26
CA PHE A 57 -2.57 -4.72 -5.49
C PHE A 57 -1.87 -4.93 -4.16
N TRP A 58 -1.01 -5.93 -4.11
CA TRP A 58 -0.36 -6.39 -2.88
C TRP A 58 1.15 -6.35 -3.06
N TYR A 59 1.85 -5.72 -2.14
CA TYR A 59 3.29 -5.57 -2.21
C TYR A 59 3.91 -6.01 -0.88
N SER A 60 4.29 -7.28 -0.81
CA SER A 60 4.82 -7.89 0.41
C SER A 60 6.32 -7.63 0.54
N ALA A 61 6.80 -7.58 1.78
CA ALA A 61 8.23 -7.59 2.02
C ALA A 61 8.81 -8.98 1.68
N THR A 62 10.10 -9.04 1.41
CA THR A 62 10.78 -10.32 1.20
C THR A 62 10.84 -11.13 2.49
N LYS A 63 10.89 -10.44 3.64
CA LYS A 63 10.83 -11.09 4.96
C LYS A 63 9.39 -11.41 5.32
N LYS A 64 9.10 -12.68 5.62
CA LYS A 64 7.76 -13.13 5.98
C LYS A 64 7.26 -12.48 7.27
N GLY A 65 5.96 -12.14 7.30
CA GLY A 65 5.32 -11.62 8.50
C GLY A 65 5.75 -10.21 8.88
N TYR A 66 6.28 -9.43 7.93
CA TYR A 66 6.85 -8.12 8.19
C TYR A 66 6.40 -7.12 7.13
N SER A 67 6.09 -5.88 7.56
CA SER A 67 5.80 -4.77 6.65
C SER A 67 4.73 -5.10 5.59
N GLY A 68 4.91 -4.60 4.37
CA GLY A 68 4.00 -4.83 3.25
C GLY A 68 2.86 -3.83 3.20
N VAL A 69 2.51 -3.41 1.98
CA VAL A 69 1.38 -2.50 1.76
C VAL A 69 0.46 -3.08 0.70
N ALA A 70 -0.77 -2.57 0.65
CA ALA A 70 -1.74 -2.95 -0.36
C ALA A 70 -2.64 -1.78 -0.70
N ILE A 71 -3.23 -1.82 -1.89
CA ILE A 71 -4.33 -0.92 -2.27
C ILE A 71 -5.46 -1.77 -2.84
N LEU A 72 -6.66 -1.55 -2.32
CA LEU A 72 -7.90 -2.15 -2.83
C LEU A 72 -8.67 -1.06 -3.53
N SER A 73 -9.13 -1.30 -4.76
CA SER A 73 -9.85 -0.30 -5.53
C SER A 73 -11.08 -0.90 -6.23
N LYS A 74 -12.16 -0.15 -6.24
CA LYS A 74 -13.34 -0.45 -7.05
C LYS A 74 -13.20 0.06 -8.48
N HIS A 75 -12.20 0.93 -8.72
CA HIS A 75 -11.97 1.58 -10.01
C HIS A 75 -10.66 1.11 -10.60
N LYS A 76 -10.65 0.92 -11.93
CA LYS A 76 -9.44 0.47 -12.63
C LYS A 76 -8.46 1.63 -12.77
N PRO A 77 -7.22 1.48 -12.24
CA PRO A 77 -6.20 2.52 -12.45
C PRO A 77 -5.66 2.47 -13.88
N LEU A 78 -5.09 3.59 -14.32
CA LEU A 78 -4.39 3.68 -15.61
C LEU A 78 -2.99 3.08 -15.51
N HIS A 79 -2.37 3.18 -14.34
CA HIS A 79 -1.02 2.69 -14.09
C HIS A 79 -0.84 2.32 -12.63
N VAL A 80 0.00 1.32 -12.39
CA VAL A 80 0.37 0.86 -11.03
C VAL A 80 1.89 0.88 -10.93
N GLU A 81 2.40 1.49 -9.86
CA GLU A 81 3.83 1.51 -9.59
C GLU A 81 4.11 0.87 -8.23
N TYR A 82 5.02 -0.12 -8.22
CA TYR A 82 5.43 -0.81 -7.01
C TYR A 82 6.81 -0.32 -6.58
N GLY A 83 6.90 0.26 -5.38
CA GLY A 83 8.17 0.68 -4.82
C GLY A 83 8.71 1.98 -5.40
N THR A 84 9.99 2.24 -5.11
CA THR A 84 10.70 3.45 -5.54
C THR A 84 11.43 3.27 -6.87
N GLY A 85 11.56 2.01 -7.34
CA GLY A 85 12.40 1.66 -8.48
C GLY A 85 13.85 1.39 -8.10
N ILE A 86 14.20 1.53 -6.83
CA ILE A 86 15.57 1.31 -6.32
C ILE A 86 15.55 0.04 -5.48
N SER A 87 16.18 -1.03 -5.96
CA SER A 87 16.01 -2.37 -5.40
C SER A 87 16.39 -2.47 -3.91
N TYR A 88 17.45 -1.80 -3.47
CA TYR A 88 17.84 -1.88 -2.07
C TYR A 88 16.89 -1.14 -1.13
N MET A 89 15.97 -0.34 -1.67
CA MET A 89 14.92 0.35 -0.91
C MET A 89 13.59 -0.39 -0.96
N ASP A 90 13.40 -1.26 -1.93
CA ASP A 90 12.09 -1.84 -2.24
C ASP A 90 11.84 -3.23 -1.65
N PHE A 91 12.83 -3.81 -0.98
CA PHE A 91 12.70 -5.19 -0.46
C PHE A 91 11.75 -5.33 0.73
N GLU A 92 11.29 -4.24 1.29
CA GLU A 92 10.39 -4.26 2.46
C GLU A 92 8.92 -3.99 2.12
N GLY A 93 8.57 -3.85 0.84
CA GLY A 93 7.17 -3.67 0.42
C GLY A 93 6.53 -2.45 1.06
N ARG A 94 7.05 -1.23 0.79
CA ARG A 94 6.68 -0.04 1.54
C ARG A 94 5.77 0.93 0.82
N ASN A 95 5.68 0.84 -0.52
CA ASN A 95 4.78 1.73 -1.24
C ASN A 95 4.24 1.12 -2.53
N ILE A 96 2.98 1.41 -2.80
CA ILE A 96 2.31 1.20 -4.09
C ILE A 96 1.66 2.52 -4.47
N ARG A 97 1.74 2.89 -5.73
CA ARG A 97 1.03 4.05 -6.26
C ARG A 97 0.08 3.61 -7.38
N LEU A 98 -1.17 4.04 -7.30
CA LEU A 98 -2.12 3.91 -8.39
C LEU A 98 -2.33 5.27 -9.03
N ASP A 99 -2.21 5.33 -10.35
CA ASP A 99 -2.44 6.56 -11.11
C ASP A 99 -3.80 6.44 -11.81
N PHE A 100 -4.66 7.41 -11.55
CA PHE A 100 -5.94 7.57 -12.23
C PHE A 100 -5.86 8.80 -13.14
N LYS A 101 -6.92 9.08 -13.88
CA LYS A 101 -6.92 10.20 -14.84
C LYS A 101 -6.59 11.54 -14.20
N ASP A 102 -7.21 11.84 -13.05
CA ASP A 102 -7.12 13.17 -12.44
C ASP A 102 -6.36 13.20 -11.12
N PHE A 103 -5.94 12.04 -10.60
CA PHE A 103 -5.24 11.96 -9.31
C PHE A 103 -4.45 10.66 -9.20
N SER A 104 -3.56 10.63 -8.22
CA SER A 104 -2.83 9.42 -7.85
C SER A 104 -3.05 9.15 -6.36
N VAL A 105 -3.01 7.87 -5.99
CA VAL A 105 -3.13 7.42 -4.60
C VAL A 105 -1.94 6.54 -4.29
N MET A 106 -1.31 6.76 -3.14
CA MET A 106 -0.19 5.94 -2.69
C MET A 106 -0.48 5.36 -1.31
N SER A 107 -0.28 4.05 -1.16
CA SER A 107 -0.22 3.41 0.15
C SER A 107 1.24 3.37 0.56
N LEU A 108 1.56 4.02 1.66
CA LEU A 108 2.93 4.22 2.10
C LEU A 108 3.10 3.83 3.57
N TYR A 109 4.13 3.04 3.84
CA TYR A 109 4.53 2.67 5.19
C TYR A 109 6.01 2.96 5.38
N LEU A 110 6.32 4.08 6.03
CA LEU A 110 7.71 4.52 6.23
C LEU A 110 8.46 3.59 7.18
N PRO A 111 9.78 3.41 6.97
CA PRO A 111 10.61 2.65 7.91
C PRO A 111 10.58 3.27 9.29
N SER A 112 10.69 2.42 10.32
CA SER A 112 10.82 2.88 11.70
C SER A 112 12.19 3.52 11.92
N GLY A 113 12.26 4.57 12.74
CA GLY A 113 13.50 5.23 13.12
C GLY A 113 13.93 4.87 14.55
N THR A 114 13.65 3.65 15.03
CA THR A 114 13.83 3.25 16.42
C THR A 114 15.28 3.13 16.88
N ASN A 115 16.25 2.99 15.95
CA ASN A 115 17.66 3.00 16.25
C ASN A 115 18.42 3.78 15.16
N LEU A 116 19.72 4.01 15.37
CA LEU A 116 20.51 4.84 14.45
C LEU A 116 20.55 4.27 13.02
N ASP A 117 20.73 2.95 12.90
CA ASP A 117 20.80 2.32 11.58
C ASP A 117 19.46 2.43 10.85
N ARG A 118 18.35 2.19 11.55
CA ARG A 118 17.02 2.31 10.97
C ARG A 118 16.65 3.75 10.67
N LEU A 119 17.09 4.70 11.50
CA LEU A 119 16.86 6.12 11.23
C LEU A 119 17.57 6.56 9.94
N GLU A 120 18.82 6.13 9.76
CA GLU A 120 19.57 6.42 8.54
C GLU A 120 18.86 5.82 7.32
N PHE A 121 18.41 4.57 7.41
CA PHE A 121 17.65 3.93 6.35
C PHE A 121 16.35 4.70 6.04
N LYS A 122 15.63 5.11 7.08
CA LYS A 122 14.40 5.90 6.94
C LYS A 122 14.63 7.19 6.17
N LEU A 123 15.69 7.93 6.53
CA LEU A 123 16.01 9.19 5.88
C LEU A 123 16.38 8.98 4.42
N LYS A 124 17.16 7.94 4.12
CA LYS A 124 17.50 7.59 2.73
C LYS A 124 16.26 7.17 1.94
N TYR A 125 15.37 6.41 2.56
CA TYR A 125 14.12 6.01 1.92
C TYR A 125 13.26 7.22 1.57
N MET A 126 13.13 8.18 2.48
CA MET A 126 12.37 9.39 2.25
C MET A 126 12.95 10.20 1.09
N ASP A 127 14.28 10.31 1.02
CA ASP A 127 14.94 10.98 -0.10
C ASP A 127 14.63 10.27 -1.43
N CYS A 128 14.76 8.95 -1.47
CA CYS A 128 14.46 8.16 -2.66
C CYS A 128 13.00 8.36 -3.09
N LEU A 129 12.09 8.37 -2.13
CA LEU A 129 10.66 8.55 -2.41
C LEU A 129 10.39 9.93 -3.03
N LEU A 130 11.01 10.98 -2.50
CA LEU A 130 10.85 12.33 -3.02
C LEU A 130 11.36 12.46 -4.47
N TYR A 131 12.46 11.80 -4.79
CA TYR A 131 13.04 11.85 -6.14
C TYR A 131 12.28 10.98 -7.15
N THR A 132 11.67 9.90 -6.71
CA THR A 132 11.01 8.95 -7.61
C THR A 132 9.52 9.20 -7.78
N SER A 133 8.88 9.89 -6.84
CA SER A 133 7.46 10.21 -6.93
C SER A 133 7.23 11.42 -7.85
N PRO A 134 6.19 11.40 -8.70
CA PRO A 134 5.88 12.56 -9.51
C PRO A 134 5.43 13.72 -8.62
N SER A 135 5.90 14.93 -8.94
CA SER A 135 5.44 16.12 -8.25
C SER A 135 4.17 16.67 -8.89
N PRO A 136 3.38 17.49 -8.18
CA PRO A 136 2.21 18.13 -8.77
C PRO A 136 2.54 19.01 -9.99
N ARG A 137 3.77 19.55 -10.06
CA ARG A 137 4.22 20.35 -11.21
C ARG A 137 4.42 19.49 -12.45
N ASP A 138 4.94 18.26 -12.28
CA ASP A 138 5.19 17.36 -13.40
C ASP A 138 3.89 16.88 -14.02
N SER A 139 2.85 16.71 -13.22
CA SER A 139 1.55 16.22 -13.69
C SER A 139 0.76 17.27 -14.47
N SER A 140 1.12 18.53 -14.40
CA SER A 140 0.44 19.62 -15.10
C SER A 140 0.97 19.87 -16.51
N GLU A 141 2.06 19.24 -16.86
CA GLU A 141 2.70 19.32 -18.17
C GLU A 141 2.25 18.19 -19.08
#